data_fea4bc5bf13e91e569a82e1cdc254b64
#
_entry.id   fea4bc5bf13e91e569a82e1cdc254b64
#
_cell.length_a   1.000
_cell.length_b   1.000
_cell.length_c   1.000
_cell.angle_alpha   90.00
_cell.angle_beta   90.00
_cell.angle_gamma   90.00
#
_symmetry.space_group_name_H-M   'P 1'
#
loop_
_entity.id
_entity.type
_entity.pdbx_description
1 polymer ?
#
loop_
_entity_poly.entity_id
_entity_poly.type
_entity_poly.pdbx_seq_one_letter_code
_entity_poly.pdbx_strand_id
1 'polypeptide(L)'
;MLLALLAFFVLPPSLLQFGFRLHPAVVILGPALVGAGVLLSMDIWRRREQARLEKALAAQSADLEQLRRQFIQRLDHELKNPLTAISVQLDNLGSALGGNTVGIADLRAQVDRLALLTRGLRRLADLETRALEPEQVDLAELLWEVVELLQRSDRIELDVQQRPWALPPVQGDRELLLLAFRNLVENALNYSEGMVEVRARQAGDRLQVEVIDTGRGIPEADLPHVREELFRAANVHDIPGSGLGLAMVDRIIARHDGKLDLRSRPGLGTIATVELSHTPPQPVDLSDTRPSRPRE
;
A
#
# COMPACT_ATOMS: atom_id res chain seq x y z
N MET A 1 18.57 -10.32 -48.32
CA MET A 1 19.44 -9.67 -49.31
C MET A 1 20.77 -9.20 -48.70
N LEU A 2 20.78 -8.53 -47.53
CA LEU A 2 22.02 -8.04 -46.88
C LEU A 2 22.98 -9.15 -46.43
N LEU A 3 22.49 -10.30 -45.88
CA LEU A 3 23.31 -11.45 -45.45
C LEU A 3 23.93 -12.21 -46.64
N ALA A 4 23.27 -12.26 -47.76
CA ALA A 4 23.83 -12.88 -49.01
C ALA A 4 24.93 -11.99 -49.60
N LEU A 5 24.84 -10.68 -49.50
CA LEU A 5 25.89 -9.73 -49.89
C LEU A 5 27.11 -9.78 -48.93
N LEU A 6 26.87 -9.96 -47.64
CA LEU A 6 27.91 -10.09 -46.61
C LEU A 6 28.71 -11.40 -46.78
N ALA A 7 28.03 -12.52 -47.12
CA ALA A 7 28.68 -13.79 -47.40
C ALA A 7 29.60 -13.75 -48.62
N PHE A 8 29.28 -12.93 -49.62
CA PHE A 8 30.12 -12.74 -50.81
C PHE A 8 31.38 -11.93 -50.55
N PHE A 9 31.37 -11.07 -49.54
CA PHE A 9 32.52 -10.21 -49.19
C PHE A 9 33.49 -10.84 -48.16
N VAL A 10 33.08 -11.89 -47.44
CA VAL A 10 33.88 -12.49 -46.35
C VAL A 10 34.59 -13.80 -46.74
N LEU A 11 34.19 -14.42 -47.87
CA LEU A 11 34.83 -15.66 -48.29
C LEU A 11 36.11 -15.37 -49.08
N PRO A 12 37.24 -15.90 -48.67
CA PRO A 12 38.51 -15.70 -49.37
C PRO A 12 38.46 -16.31 -50.79
N PRO A 13 39.07 -15.66 -51.80
CA PRO A 13 39.00 -16.08 -53.20
C PRO A 13 39.47 -17.53 -53.45
N SER A 14 40.20 -18.14 -52.53
CA SER A 14 40.66 -19.52 -52.60
C SER A 14 39.55 -20.58 -52.45
N LEU A 15 38.41 -20.24 -51.91
CA LEU A 15 37.28 -21.18 -51.78
C LEU A 15 36.36 -21.17 -53.01
N LEU A 16 36.52 -20.22 -53.91
CA LEU A 16 35.79 -20.15 -55.20
C LEU A 16 36.33 -21.13 -56.24
N GLN A 17 37.47 -21.79 -56.04
CA GLN A 17 38.10 -22.76 -56.98
C GLN A 17 37.57 -24.20 -56.81
N PHE A 18 36.84 -24.50 -55.73
CA PHE A 18 36.11 -25.76 -55.66
C PHE A 18 34.81 -25.60 -56.39
N GLY A 19 34.75 -26.24 -57.61
CA GLY A 19 33.63 -26.17 -58.54
C GLY A 19 32.32 -26.76 -57.96
N PHE A 20 31.80 -26.22 -56.86
CA PHE A 20 30.44 -26.43 -56.40
C PHE A 20 29.51 -25.66 -57.35
N ARG A 21 29.01 -26.31 -58.41
CA ARG A 21 27.86 -25.82 -59.18
C ARG A 21 26.65 -25.91 -58.27
N LEU A 22 26.44 -24.89 -57.39
CA LEU A 22 25.19 -24.72 -56.69
C LEU A 22 24.10 -24.50 -57.71
N HIS A 23 23.13 -25.39 -57.73
CA HIS A 23 21.99 -25.29 -58.63
C HIS A 23 21.30 -23.91 -58.40
N PRO A 24 21.00 -23.13 -59.45
CA PRO A 24 20.42 -21.76 -59.26
C PRO A 24 19.21 -21.72 -58.33
N ALA A 25 18.43 -22.80 -58.26
CA ALA A 25 17.34 -22.97 -57.32
C ALA A 25 17.75 -22.90 -55.84
N VAL A 26 18.93 -23.37 -55.45
CA VAL A 26 19.41 -23.32 -54.04
C VAL A 26 19.79 -21.88 -53.64
N VAL A 27 20.32 -21.11 -54.58
CA VAL A 27 20.73 -19.72 -54.33
C VAL A 27 19.51 -18.81 -54.14
N ILE A 28 18.39 -19.11 -54.80
CA ILE A 28 17.17 -18.31 -54.70
C ILE A 28 16.22 -18.82 -53.61
N LEU A 29 16.03 -20.15 -53.51
CA LEU A 29 15.09 -20.74 -52.54
C LEU A 29 15.66 -20.79 -51.10
N GLY A 30 16.97 -20.94 -50.94
CA GLY A 30 17.59 -21.00 -49.60
C GLY A 30 17.32 -19.76 -48.75
N PRO A 31 17.65 -18.54 -49.20
CA PRO A 31 17.35 -17.30 -48.48
C PRO A 31 15.83 -17.06 -48.27
N ALA A 32 14.98 -17.45 -49.23
CA ALA A 32 13.54 -17.33 -49.11
C ALA A 32 12.97 -18.23 -48.03
N LEU A 33 13.45 -19.48 -47.91
CA LEU A 33 13.05 -20.40 -46.82
C LEU A 33 13.53 -19.93 -45.48
N VAL A 34 14.76 -19.40 -45.36
CA VAL A 34 15.28 -18.84 -44.12
C VAL A 34 14.46 -17.61 -43.74
N GLY A 35 14.16 -16.72 -44.66
CA GLY A 35 13.30 -15.55 -44.43
C GLY A 35 11.88 -15.92 -43.99
N ALA A 36 11.28 -16.92 -44.60
CA ALA A 36 9.97 -17.43 -44.20
C ALA A 36 10.01 -18.07 -42.80
N GLY A 37 11.08 -18.82 -42.48
CA GLY A 37 11.29 -19.38 -41.13
C GLY A 37 11.44 -18.31 -40.05
N VAL A 38 12.18 -17.23 -40.34
CA VAL A 38 12.33 -16.10 -39.44
C VAL A 38 10.99 -15.38 -39.22
N LEU A 39 10.23 -15.11 -40.27
CA LEU A 39 8.92 -14.47 -40.19
C LEU A 39 7.94 -15.34 -39.38
N LEU A 40 7.93 -16.64 -39.62
CA LEU A 40 7.09 -17.59 -38.88
C LEU A 40 7.47 -17.65 -37.41
N SER A 41 8.77 -17.68 -37.10
CA SER A 41 9.25 -17.69 -35.72
C SER A 41 8.90 -16.38 -34.99
N MET A 42 9.00 -15.24 -35.66
CA MET A 42 8.56 -13.94 -35.13
C MET A 42 7.06 -13.88 -34.88
N ASP A 43 6.24 -14.42 -35.78
CA ASP A 43 4.78 -14.48 -35.60
C ASP A 43 4.41 -15.38 -34.43
N ILE A 44 5.03 -16.55 -34.32
CA ILE A 44 4.84 -17.46 -33.17
C ILE A 44 5.28 -16.78 -31.86
N TRP A 45 6.41 -16.07 -31.86
CA TRP A 45 6.89 -15.36 -30.69
C TRP A 45 5.92 -14.25 -30.26
N ARG A 46 5.44 -13.41 -31.22
CA ARG A 46 4.45 -12.37 -30.98
C ARG A 46 3.15 -12.93 -30.40
N ARG A 47 2.63 -14.01 -30.98
CA ARG A 47 1.40 -14.67 -30.49
C ARG A 47 1.58 -15.21 -29.07
N ARG A 48 2.75 -15.77 -28.75
CA ARG A 48 3.05 -16.23 -27.38
C ARG A 48 3.14 -15.09 -26.39
N GLU A 49 3.72 -13.98 -26.79
CA GLU A 49 3.83 -12.78 -25.95
C GLU A 49 2.46 -12.15 -25.69
N GLN A 50 1.64 -11.99 -26.74
CA GLN A 50 0.26 -11.52 -26.59
C GLN A 50 -0.57 -12.44 -25.67
N ALA A 51 -0.49 -13.74 -25.87
CA ALA A 51 -1.20 -14.70 -25.01
C ALA A 51 -0.71 -14.69 -23.55
N ARG A 52 0.57 -14.37 -23.29
CA ARG A 52 1.08 -14.17 -21.93
C ARG A 52 0.52 -12.91 -21.28
N LEU A 53 0.50 -11.79 -22.03
CA LEU A 53 -0.07 -10.52 -21.56
C LEU A 53 -1.57 -10.65 -21.30
N GLU A 54 -2.32 -11.27 -22.20
CA GLU A 54 -3.76 -11.53 -22.01
C GLU A 54 -4.03 -12.39 -20.76
N LYS A 55 -3.23 -13.45 -20.54
CA LYS A 55 -3.36 -14.28 -19.34
C LYS A 55 -3.01 -13.53 -18.08
N ALA A 56 -1.98 -12.67 -18.10
CA ALA A 56 -1.61 -11.85 -16.95
C ALA A 56 -2.71 -10.83 -16.60
N LEU A 57 -3.28 -10.16 -17.61
CA LEU A 57 -4.40 -9.24 -17.44
C LEU A 57 -5.66 -9.95 -16.93
N ALA A 58 -5.98 -11.13 -17.48
CA ALA A 58 -7.11 -11.94 -17.02
C ALA A 58 -6.92 -12.43 -15.59
N ALA A 59 -5.71 -12.83 -15.20
CA ALA A 59 -5.41 -13.20 -13.82
C ALA A 59 -5.58 -12.00 -12.88
N GLN A 60 -5.04 -10.84 -13.23
CA GLN A 60 -5.17 -9.62 -12.43
C GLN A 60 -6.65 -9.20 -12.27
N SER A 61 -7.46 -9.27 -13.34
CA SER A 61 -8.89 -8.95 -13.26
C SER A 61 -9.65 -9.96 -12.39
N ALA A 62 -9.30 -11.25 -12.45
CA ALA A 62 -9.90 -12.28 -11.62
C ALA A 62 -9.58 -12.08 -10.13
N ASP A 63 -8.33 -11.71 -9.81
CA ASP A 63 -7.92 -11.40 -8.44
C ASP A 63 -8.67 -10.18 -7.87
N LEU A 64 -8.81 -9.11 -8.67
CA LEU A 64 -9.59 -7.92 -8.30
C LEU A 64 -11.07 -8.26 -8.07
N GLU A 65 -11.66 -9.08 -8.93
CA GLU A 65 -13.05 -9.54 -8.73
C GLU A 65 -13.21 -10.40 -7.47
N GLN A 66 -12.23 -11.24 -7.16
CA GLN A 66 -12.24 -12.05 -5.95
C GLN A 66 -12.15 -11.17 -4.70
N LEU A 67 -11.24 -10.21 -4.65
CA LEU A 67 -11.11 -9.23 -3.56
C LEU A 67 -12.42 -8.45 -3.38
N ARG A 68 -13.02 -7.98 -4.47
CA ARG A 68 -14.30 -7.26 -4.43
C ARG A 68 -15.43 -8.12 -3.88
N ARG A 69 -15.51 -9.41 -4.26
CA ARG A 69 -16.51 -10.35 -3.72
C ARG A 69 -16.33 -10.57 -2.23
N GLN A 70 -15.08 -10.78 -1.78
CA GLN A 70 -14.76 -10.94 -0.36
C GLN A 70 -15.13 -9.69 0.44
N PHE A 71 -14.82 -8.51 -0.08
CA PHE A 71 -15.22 -7.24 0.53
C PHE A 71 -16.74 -7.12 0.68
N ILE A 72 -17.52 -7.38 -0.39
CA ILE A 72 -18.97 -7.32 -0.34
C ILE A 72 -19.55 -8.33 0.67
N GLN A 73 -19.02 -9.54 0.72
CA GLN A 73 -19.46 -10.56 1.68
C GLN A 73 -19.19 -10.13 3.12
N ARG A 74 -18.00 -9.61 3.42
CA ARG A 74 -17.67 -9.09 4.75
C ARG A 74 -18.54 -7.90 5.12
N LEU A 75 -18.77 -6.99 4.19
CA LEU A 75 -19.64 -5.83 4.38
C LEU A 75 -21.08 -6.25 4.72
N ASP A 76 -21.63 -7.22 3.99
CA ASP A 76 -22.97 -7.75 4.26
C ASP A 76 -23.05 -8.33 5.68
N HIS A 77 -22.06 -9.11 6.09
CA HIS A 77 -21.98 -9.66 7.44
C HIS A 77 -21.84 -8.57 8.52
N GLU A 78 -20.96 -7.60 8.32
CA GLU A 78 -20.71 -6.52 9.29
C GLU A 78 -21.87 -5.54 9.40
N LEU A 79 -22.68 -5.37 8.36
CA LEU A 79 -23.93 -4.60 8.42
C LEU A 79 -25.09 -5.39 8.99
N LYS A 80 -25.21 -6.66 8.61
CA LYS A 80 -26.32 -7.52 9.05
C LYS A 80 -26.29 -7.79 10.55
N ASN A 81 -25.10 -7.97 11.13
CA ASN A 81 -24.95 -8.25 12.55
C ASN A 81 -25.57 -7.16 13.45
N PRO A 82 -25.16 -5.87 13.37
CA PRO A 82 -25.75 -4.81 14.19
C PRO A 82 -27.23 -4.57 13.86
N LEU A 83 -27.64 -4.70 12.59
CA LEU A 83 -29.04 -4.55 12.20
C LEU A 83 -29.91 -5.64 12.85
N THR A 84 -29.46 -6.90 12.86
CA THR A 84 -30.16 -8.00 13.54
C THR A 84 -30.23 -7.75 15.03
N ALA A 85 -29.13 -7.31 15.67
CA ALA A 85 -29.13 -6.98 17.09
C ALA A 85 -30.10 -5.84 17.43
N ILE A 86 -30.13 -4.78 16.59
CA ILE A 86 -31.09 -3.68 16.74
C ILE A 86 -32.54 -4.17 16.62
N SER A 87 -32.84 -5.03 15.62
CA SER A 87 -34.18 -5.58 15.42
C SER A 87 -34.65 -6.41 16.62
N VAL A 88 -33.81 -7.32 17.13
CA VAL A 88 -34.10 -8.13 18.31
C VAL A 88 -34.35 -7.27 19.56
N GLN A 89 -33.57 -6.20 19.73
CA GLN A 89 -33.73 -5.31 20.87
C GLN A 89 -35.01 -4.46 20.76
N LEU A 90 -35.38 -4.00 19.55
CA LEU A 90 -36.64 -3.30 19.31
C LEU A 90 -37.84 -4.21 19.59
N ASP A 91 -37.79 -5.49 19.19
CA ASP A 91 -38.85 -6.47 19.47
C ASP A 91 -38.99 -6.73 20.97
N ASN A 92 -37.86 -6.80 21.71
CA ASN A 92 -37.84 -6.95 23.16
C ASN A 92 -38.38 -5.71 23.89
N LEU A 93 -38.07 -4.49 23.38
CA LEU A 93 -38.61 -3.23 23.94
C LEU A 93 -40.12 -3.12 23.69
N GLY A 94 -40.60 -3.57 22.52
CA GLY A 94 -42.03 -3.63 22.21
C GLY A 94 -42.79 -4.61 23.13
N SER A 95 -42.14 -5.64 23.63
CA SER A 95 -42.73 -6.66 24.55
C SER A 95 -42.65 -6.23 26.01
N ALA A 96 -41.73 -5.34 26.39
CA ALA A 96 -41.45 -4.90 27.75
C ALA A 96 -41.82 -3.43 27.93
N LEU A 97 -43.10 -3.10 28.08
CA LEU A 97 -43.60 -1.78 28.51
C LEU A 97 -43.20 -1.37 29.96
N GLY A 98 -42.13 -1.93 30.48
CA GLY A 98 -41.55 -1.69 31.82
C GLY A 98 -40.03 -1.51 31.76
N GLY A 99 -39.56 -0.33 31.49
CA GLY A 99 -38.30 0.30 31.94
C GLY A 99 -37.01 -0.51 31.86
N ASN A 100 -36.59 -0.99 30.67
CA ASN A 100 -35.31 -1.68 30.53
C ASN A 100 -34.24 -0.76 29.98
N THR A 101 -33.52 -0.06 30.86
CA THR A 101 -32.40 0.85 30.52
C THR A 101 -31.22 0.11 29.86
N VAL A 102 -31.06 -1.20 30.10
CA VAL A 102 -29.97 -2.04 29.53
C VAL A 102 -30.13 -2.19 28.03
N GLY A 103 -31.33 -2.44 27.51
CA GLY A 103 -31.59 -2.58 26.07
C GLY A 103 -31.30 -1.30 25.25
N ILE A 104 -31.49 -0.11 25.85
CA ILE A 104 -31.20 1.16 25.18
C ILE A 104 -29.68 1.38 25.02
N ALA A 105 -28.89 1.03 26.01
CA ALA A 105 -27.43 1.15 25.93
C ALA A 105 -26.84 0.25 24.84
N ASP A 106 -27.32 -1.00 24.76
CA ASP A 106 -26.89 -1.96 23.73
C ASP A 106 -27.31 -1.51 22.33
N LEU A 107 -28.53 -0.99 22.20
CA LEU A 107 -29.03 -0.42 20.94
C LEU A 107 -28.15 0.73 20.46
N ARG A 108 -27.77 1.62 21.37
CA ARG A 108 -26.88 2.75 21.08
C ARG A 108 -25.50 2.26 20.62
N ALA A 109 -24.92 1.24 21.27
CA ALA A 109 -23.65 0.64 20.88
C ALA A 109 -23.70 0.07 19.45
N GLN A 110 -24.82 -0.57 19.03
CA GLN A 110 -24.96 -1.06 17.66
C GLN A 110 -25.10 0.06 16.63
N VAL A 111 -25.85 1.12 16.96
CA VAL A 111 -25.95 2.33 16.10
C VAL A 111 -24.59 3.02 15.96
N ASP A 112 -23.82 3.15 17.04
CA ASP A 112 -22.49 3.73 17.00
C ASP A 112 -21.54 2.89 16.15
N ARG A 113 -21.64 1.55 16.22
CA ARG A 113 -20.86 0.64 15.36
C ARG A 113 -21.20 0.82 13.88
N LEU A 114 -22.49 0.93 13.52
CA LEU A 114 -22.91 1.20 12.14
C LEU A 114 -22.39 2.56 11.65
N ALA A 115 -22.44 3.58 12.51
CA ALA A 115 -21.91 4.89 12.19
C ALA A 115 -20.38 4.90 11.96
N LEU A 116 -19.64 4.09 12.72
CA LEU A 116 -18.19 3.89 12.50
C LEU A 116 -17.90 3.20 11.17
N LEU A 117 -18.65 2.13 10.85
CA LEU A 117 -18.50 1.42 9.57
C LEU A 117 -18.80 2.33 8.39
N THR A 118 -19.93 3.04 8.41
CA THR A 118 -20.32 3.93 7.30
C THR A 118 -19.34 5.08 7.11
N ARG A 119 -18.83 5.68 8.18
CA ARG A 119 -17.78 6.72 8.09
C ARG A 119 -16.48 6.17 7.53
N GLY A 120 -16.07 4.97 7.96
CA GLY A 120 -14.86 4.32 7.46
C GLY A 120 -14.95 3.99 5.97
N LEU A 121 -16.08 3.44 5.53
CA LEU A 121 -16.34 3.14 4.12
C LEU A 121 -16.35 4.39 3.23
N ARG A 122 -16.98 5.47 3.71
CA ARG A 122 -16.98 6.75 2.99
C ARG A 122 -15.55 7.28 2.82
N ARG A 123 -14.75 7.30 3.89
CA ARG A 123 -13.34 7.72 3.81
C ARG A 123 -12.53 6.86 2.84
N LEU A 124 -12.78 5.55 2.82
CA LEU A 124 -12.11 4.66 1.90
C LEU A 124 -12.48 4.95 0.44
N ALA A 125 -13.76 5.18 0.15
CA ALA A 125 -14.23 5.57 -1.18
C ALA A 125 -13.69 6.96 -1.61
N ASP A 126 -13.63 7.92 -0.69
CA ASP A 126 -13.07 9.24 -0.94
C ASP A 126 -11.56 9.14 -1.27
N LEU A 127 -10.82 8.23 -0.60
CA LEU A 127 -9.42 7.96 -0.90
C LEU A 127 -9.18 7.44 -2.32
N GLU A 128 -10.12 6.70 -2.91
CA GLU A 128 -9.96 6.18 -4.28
C GLU A 128 -10.15 7.25 -5.35
N THR A 129 -10.97 8.26 -5.07
CA THR A 129 -11.40 9.27 -6.05
C THR A 129 -10.69 10.61 -5.90
N ARG A 130 -10.24 10.96 -4.69
CA ARG A 130 -9.54 12.22 -4.42
C ARG A 130 -8.15 12.22 -5.05
N ALA A 131 -7.81 13.26 -5.81
CA ALA A 131 -6.44 13.51 -6.22
C ALA A 131 -5.56 13.80 -4.99
N LEU A 132 -4.29 13.37 -5.01
CA LEU A 132 -3.33 13.78 -4.00
C LEU A 132 -3.03 15.28 -4.15
N GLU A 133 -2.92 15.97 -3.04
CA GLU A 133 -2.46 17.36 -2.94
C GLU A 133 -1.05 17.37 -2.31
N PRO A 134 0.01 17.02 -3.09
CA PRO A 134 1.34 16.84 -2.54
C PRO A 134 1.97 18.17 -2.14
N GLU A 135 2.44 18.26 -0.91
CA GLU A 135 3.22 19.35 -0.35
C GLU A 135 4.46 18.83 0.37
N GLN A 136 5.33 19.73 0.81
CA GLN A 136 6.46 19.36 1.67
C GLN A 136 5.96 19.19 3.10
N VAL A 137 5.99 17.97 3.60
CA VAL A 137 5.50 17.60 4.93
C VAL A 137 6.68 17.35 5.87
N ASP A 138 6.74 18.12 6.96
CA ASP A 138 7.61 17.82 8.10
C ASP A 138 6.98 16.70 8.93
N LEU A 139 7.59 15.50 8.89
CA LEU A 139 7.08 14.34 9.64
C LEU A 139 7.20 14.51 11.14
N ALA A 140 8.17 15.29 11.64
CA ALA A 140 8.30 15.55 13.06
C ALA A 140 7.11 16.35 13.57
N GLU A 141 6.79 17.44 12.89
CA GLU A 141 5.61 18.27 13.20
C GLU A 141 4.31 17.48 13.10
N LEU A 142 4.14 16.71 12.02
CA LEU A 142 2.95 15.89 11.81
C LEU A 142 2.75 14.84 12.89
N LEU A 143 3.82 14.15 13.33
CA LEU A 143 3.74 13.15 14.40
C LEU A 143 3.43 13.79 15.76
N TRP A 144 3.96 14.98 16.04
CA TRP A 144 3.56 15.76 17.22
C TRP A 144 2.08 16.10 17.20
N GLU A 145 1.54 16.56 16.06
CA GLU A 145 0.11 16.82 15.90
C GLU A 145 -0.74 15.56 16.13
N VAL A 146 -0.30 14.40 15.66
CA VAL A 146 -0.98 13.12 15.93
C VAL A 146 -1.09 12.87 17.43
N VAL A 147 0.00 13.08 18.19
CA VAL A 147 0.02 12.89 19.64
C VAL A 147 -0.94 13.84 20.35
N GLU A 148 -0.97 15.12 19.94
CA GLU A 148 -1.87 16.13 20.50
C GLU A 148 -3.35 15.80 20.22
N LEU A 149 -3.68 15.42 18.99
CA LEU A 149 -5.06 15.08 18.58
C LEU A 149 -5.64 13.88 19.36
N LEU A 150 -4.80 12.94 19.77
CA LEU A 150 -5.24 11.74 20.47
C LEU A 150 -5.53 12.00 21.95
N GLN A 151 -5.11 13.12 22.54
CA GLN A 151 -5.32 13.51 23.93
C GLN A 151 -4.92 12.40 24.95
N ARG A 152 -3.95 11.56 24.57
CA ARG A 152 -3.40 10.46 25.36
C ARG A 152 -1.88 10.51 25.38
N SER A 153 -1.34 11.72 25.46
CA SER A 153 0.11 11.97 25.44
C SER A 153 0.87 11.29 26.59
N ASP A 154 0.17 11.00 27.68
CA ASP A 154 0.68 10.24 28.84
C ASP A 154 1.01 8.77 28.52
N ARG A 155 0.47 8.24 27.41
CA ARG A 155 0.69 6.87 26.96
C ARG A 155 1.49 6.76 25.65
N ILE A 156 1.98 7.87 25.12
CA ILE A 156 2.72 7.90 23.85
C ILE A 156 4.11 8.45 24.10
N GLU A 157 5.13 7.69 23.79
CA GLU A 157 6.51 8.13 23.74
C GLU A 157 6.89 8.42 22.28
N LEU A 158 7.19 9.69 21.98
CA LEU A 158 7.57 10.11 20.63
C LEU A 158 9.08 10.40 20.57
N ASP A 159 9.79 9.58 19.80
CA ASP A 159 11.23 9.69 19.58
C ASP A 159 11.52 9.97 18.11
N VAL A 160 11.72 11.26 17.79
CA VAL A 160 12.03 11.74 16.45
C VAL A 160 13.51 12.09 16.34
N GLN A 161 14.16 11.60 15.31
CA GLN A 161 15.58 11.89 15.06
C GLN A 161 15.83 13.39 14.93
N GLN A 162 16.72 13.90 15.79
CA GLN A 162 17.20 15.30 15.77
C GLN A 162 18.68 15.38 15.37
N ARG A 163 19.43 14.31 15.54
CA ARG A 163 20.87 14.25 15.36
C ARG A 163 21.26 13.06 14.47
N PRO A 164 22.37 13.17 13.69
CA PRO A 164 23.18 14.37 13.47
C PRO A 164 22.42 15.49 12.74
N TRP A 165 21.36 15.17 11.99
CA TRP A 165 20.48 16.07 11.26
C TRP A 165 19.03 15.75 11.58
N ALA A 166 18.16 16.76 11.60
CA ALA A 166 16.71 16.56 11.64
C ALA A 166 16.23 15.78 10.40
N LEU A 167 15.05 15.20 10.47
CA LEU A 167 14.46 14.48 9.34
C LEU A 167 14.23 15.43 8.17
N PRO A 168 14.61 15.05 6.93
CA PRO A 168 14.22 15.81 5.76
C PRO A 168 12.69 15.72 5.54
N PRO A 169 12.06 16.72 4.88
CA PRO A 169 10.65 16.66 4.56
C PRO A 169 10.36 15.57 3.53
N VAL A 170 9.13 15.05 3.57
CA VAL A 170 8.59 14.15 2.54
C VAL A 170 7.65 14.91 1.62
N GLN A 171 7.56 14.49 0.35
CA GLN A 171 6.55 14.99 -0.56
C GLN A 171 5.29 14.15 -0.39
N GLY A 172 4.19 14.76 0.05
CA GLY A 172 2.95 14.01 0.30
C GLY A 172 1.76 14.87 0.66
N ASP A 173 0.58 14.27 0.68
CA ASP A 173 -0.65 14.89 1.15
C ASP A 173 -0.68 14.82 2.69
N ARG A 174 -0.52 15.99 3.32
CA ARG A 174 -0.41 16.11 4.77
C ARG A 174 -1.63 15.56 5.51
N GLU A 175 -2.84 15.84 5.01
CA GLU A 175 -4.07 15.35 5.64
C GLU A 175 -4.17 13.83 5.62
N LEU A 176 -3.78 13.22 4.50
CA LEU A 176 -3.80 11.77 4.37
C LEU A 176 -2.71 11.12 5.23
N LEU A 177 -1.51 11.68 5.27
CA LEU A 177 -0.45 11.18 6.14
C LEU A 177 -0.83 11.33 7.62
N LEU A 178 -1.43 12.44 8.02
CA LEU A 178 -1.95 12.64 9.37
C LEU A 178 -2.99 11.58 9.72
N LEU A 179 -3.92 11.30 8.81
CA LEU A 179 -4.94 10.26 8.97
C LEU A 179 -4.30 8.86 9.12
N ALA A 180 -3.28 8.54 8.32
CA ALA A 180 -2.59 7.26 8.38
C ALA A 180 -1.88 7.05 9.72
N PHE A 181 -1.06 8.01 10.14
CA PHE A 181 -0.32 7.88 11.41
C PHE A 181 -1.26 7.91 12.62
N ARG A 182 -2.32 8.72 12.60
CA ARG A 182 -3.33 8.68 13.64
C ARG A 182 -3.97 7.29 13.75
N ASN A 183 -4.36 6.65 12.65
CA ASN A 183 -4.92 5.29 12.67
C ASN A 183 -3.94 4.27 13.24
N LEU A 184 -2.64 4.36 12.92
CA LEU A 184 -1.63 3.45 13.46
C LEU A 184 -1.49 3.61 14.98
N VAL A 185 -1.39 4.86 15.46
CA VAL A 185 -1.24 5.13 16.90
C VAL A 185 -2.53 4.81 17.68
N GLU A 186 -3.72 5.13 17.11
CA GLU A 186 -5.01 4.72 17.68
C GLU A 186 -5.10 3.20 17.82
N ASN A 187 -4.68 2.44 16.81
CA ASN A 187 -4.66 0.97 16.88
C ASN A 187 -3.73 0.50 18.01
N ALA A 188 -2.51 1.01 18.07
CA ALA A 188 -1.56 0.65 19.13
C ALA A 188 -2.12 0.94 20.52
N LEU A 189 -2.76 2.09 20.74
CA LEU A 189 -3.41 2.46 22.00
C LEU A 189 -4.63 1.59 22.35
N ASN A 190 -5.40 1.16 21.34
CA ASN A 190 -6.61 0.37 21.56
C ASN A 190 -6.30 -1.10 21.84
N TYR A 191 -5.22 -1.63 21.27
CA TYR A 191 -4.85 -3.05 21.43
C TYR A 191 -3.76 -3.30 22.49
N SER A 192 -3.22 -2.24 23.10
CA SER A 192 -2.27 -2.28 24.20
C SER A 192 -2.77 -1.49 25.40
N GLU A 193 -2.42 -1.95 26.62
CA GLU A 193 -2.60 -1.18 27.86
C GLU A 193 -1.33 -0.43 28.25
N GLY A 194 -0.19 -0.80 27.68
CA GLY A 194 1.12 -0.21 27.93
C GLY A 194 1.39 1.09 27.18
N MET A 195 2.64 1.54 27.26
CA MET A 195 3.15 2.66 26.48
C MET A 195 3.18 2.28 24.99
N VAL A 196 2.85 3.24 24.15
CA VAL A 196 3.03 3.18 22.70
C VAL A 196 4.22 4.04 22.33
N GLU A 197 5.20 3.44 21.68
CA GLU A 197 6.39 4.16 21.22
C GLU A 197 6.28 4.47 19.74
N VAL A 198 6.51 5.74 19.36
CA VAL A 198 6.55 6.21 17.98
C VAL A 198 7.95 6.69 17.70
N ARG A 199 8.66 5.99 16.82
CA ARG A 199 10.03 6.34 16.41
C ARG A 199 10.04 6.82 14.97
N ALA A 200 10.76 7.91 14.69
CA ALA A 200 10.98 8.36 13.33
C ALA A 200 12.48 8.56 13.07
N ARG A 201 13.01 7.89 12.05
CA ARG A 201 14.43 7.86 11.69
C ARG A 201 14.62 7.97 10.17
N GLN A 202 15.78 8.49 9.78
CA GLN A 202 16.23 8.38 8.41
C GLN A 202 17.01 7.06 8.22
N ALA A 203 16.59 6.25 7.25
CA ALA A 203 17.21 4.98 6.88
C ALA A 203 17.61 5.03 5.38
N GLY A 204 18.83 5.52 5.11
CA GLY A 204 19.30 5.71 3.75
C GLY A 204 18.55 6.82 3.00
N ASP A 205 17.91 6.44 1.88
CA ASP A 205 17.10 7.31 1.04
C ASP A 205 15.61 7.35 1.45
N ARG A 206 15.26 6.70 2.57
CA ARG A 206 13.88 6.64 3.09
C ARG A 206 13.80 7.18 4.50
N LEU A 207 12.62 7.67 4.86
CA LEU A 207 12.24 7.91 6.23
C LEU A 207 11.44 6.72 6.73
N GLN A 208 11.79 6.25 7.91
CA GLN A 208 11.13 5.14 8.56
C GLN A 208 10.43 5.65 9.82
N VAL A 209 9.13 5.39 9.92
CA VAL A 209 8.33 5.65 11.12
C VAL A 209 7.84 4.32 11.65
N GLU A 210 8.16 4.02 12.90
CA GLU A 210 7.73 2.83 13.62
C GLU A 210 6.73 3.21 14.70
N VAL A 211 5.60 2.50 14.74
CA VAL A 211 4.64 2.54 15.85
C VAL A 211 4.70 1.19 16.55
N ILE A 212 5.09 1.20 17.80
CA ILE A 212 5.42 0.00 18.58
C ILE A 212 4.48 -0.07 19.79
N ASP A 213 3.80 -1.19 19.94
CA ASP A 213 2.99 -1.50 21.10
C ASP A 213 3.41 -2.82 21.76
N THR A 214 3.10 -2.95 23.03
CA THR A 214 3.31 -4.17 23.82
C THR A 214 1.99 -4.88 24.14
N GLY A 215 1.03 -4.79 23.20
CA GLY A 215 -0.32 -5.28 23.38
C GLY A 215 -0.50 -6.76 23.07
N ARG A 216 -1.74 -7.11 22.70
CA ARG A 216 -2.14 -8.50 22.45
C ARG A 216 -1.40 -9.17 21.31
N GLY A 217 -0.81 -8.38 20.40
CA GLY A 217 -0.23 -8.87 19.16
C GLY A 217 -1.28 -9.47 18.23
N ILE A 218 -0.82 -9.92 17.06
CA ILE A 218 -1.64 -10.48 15.99
C ILE A 218 -1.26 -11.94 15.82
N PRO A 219 -2.21 -12.88 15.76
CA PRO A 219 -1.95 -14.27 15.41
C PRO A 219 -1.26 -14.39 14.04
N GLU A 220 -0.30 -15.30 13.92
CA GLU A 220 0.48 -15.49 12.70
C GLU A 220 -0.40 -15.79 11.48
N ALA A 221 -1.47 -16.57 11.67
CA ALA A 221 -2.44 -16.90 10.63
C ALA A 221 -3.23 -15.66 10.14
N ASP A 222 -3.44 -14.65 10.99
CA ASP A 222 -4.20 -13.45 10.68
C ASP A 222 -3.33 -12.35 10.06
N LEU A 223 -2.01 -12.37 10.31
CA LEU A 223 -1.08 -11.31 9.90
C LEU A 223 -1.12 -10.97 8.39
N PRO A 224 -1.25 -11.93 7.46
CA PRO A 224 -1.40 -11.64 6.03
C PRO A 224 -2.69 -10.88 5.69
N HIS A 225 -3.73 -11.02 6.52
CA HIS A 225 -5.09 -10.55 6.25
C HIS A 225 -5.44 -9.24 6.95
N VAL A 226 -4.67 -8.79 7.94
CA VAL A 226 -5.01 -7.60 8.76
C VAL A 226 -5.07 -6.29 7.98
N ARG A 227 -4.53 -6.25 6.78
CA ARG A 227 -4.62 -5.10 5.85
C ARG A 227 -5.83 -5.18 4.93
N GLU A 228 -6.55 -6.29 4.94
CA GLU A 228 -7.78 -6.44 4.16
C GLU A 228 -8.92 -5.66 4.82
N GLU A 229 -9.80 -5.10 4.00
CA GLU A 229 -10.94 -4.33 4.47
C GLU A 229 -11.89 -5.18 5.32
N LEU A 230 -12.40 -4.58 6.41
CA LEU A 230 -13.33 -5.21 7.36
C LEU A 230 -12.75 -6.45 8.06
N PHE A 231 -11.47 -6.76 7.86
CA PHE A 231 -10.85 -7.86 8.56
C PHE A 231 -10.53 -7.46 10.01
N ARG A 232 -10.76 -8.40 10.92
CA ARG A 232 -10.43 -8.28 12.34
C ARG A 232 -9.85 -9.59 12.83
N ALA A 233 -8.68 -9.52 13.46
CA ALA A 233 -8.01 -10.69 13.99
C ALA A 233 -8.88 -11.39 15.07
N ALA A 234 -8.74 -12.71 15.19
CA ALA A 234 -9.58 -13.52 16.07
C ALA A 234 -9.53 -13.11 17.55
N ASN A 235 -8.41 -12.55 17.98
CA ASN A 235 -8.15 -12.19 19.40
C ASN A 235 -8.60 -10.75 19.78
N VAL A 236 -9.31 -10.02 18.91
CA VAL A 236 -9.70 -8.60 19.15
C VAL A 236 -11.19 -8.32 18.91
N HIS A 237 -12.04 -9.36 18.87
CA HIS A 237 -13.48 -9.18 18.66
C HIS A 237 -14.19 -8.45 19.81
N ASP A 238 -13.61 -8.45 21.00
CA ASP A 238 -14.07 -7.75 22.20
C ASP A 238 -13.78 -6.25 22.20
N ILE A 239 -12.86 -5.77 21.35
CA ILE A 239 -12.52 -4.35 21.24
C ILE A 239 -13.33 -3.71 20.11
N PRO A 240 -14.01 -2.57 20.31
CA PRO A 240 -14.73 -1.90 19.25
C PRO A 240 -13.80 -1.49 18.07
N GLY A 241 -14.26 -1.72 16.82
CA GLY A 241 -13.50 -1.35 15.64
C GLY A 241 -14.18 -1.77 14.35
N SER A 242 -13.94 -1.05 13.26
CA SER A 242 -14.53 -1.31 11.94
C SER A 242 -13.73 -2.29 11.08
N GLY A 243 -12.47 -2.57 11.41
CA GLY A 243 -11.56 -3.32 10.54
C GLY A 243 -11.13 -2.58 9.27
N LEU A 244 -11.35 -1.26 9.20
CA LEU A 244 -11.01 -0.44 8.03
C LEU A 244 -9.74 0.42 8.23
N GLY A 245 -9.31 0.61 9.49
CA GLY A 245 -8.21 1.52 9.81
C GLY A 245 -6.90 1.14 9.13
N LEU A 246 -6.51 -0.14 9.24
CA LEU A 246 -5.24 -0.60 8.71
C LEU A 246 -5.25 -0.71 7.16
N ALA A 247 -6.39 -1.10 6.58
CA ALA A 247 -6.59 -1.06 5.13
C ALA A 247 -6.45 0.37 4.57
N MET A 248 -6.98 1.35 5.31
CA MET A 248 -6.85 2.77 4.96
C MET A 248 -5.40 3.25 5.03
N VAL A 249 -4.66 2.86 6.07
CA VAL A 249 -3.22 3.15 6.19
C VAL A 249 -2.46 2.57 5.01
N ASP A 250 -2.66 1.29 4.70
CA ASP A 250 -1.97 0.61 3.59
C ASP A 250 -2.20 1.34 2.26
N ARG A 251 -3.44 1.75 1.96
CA ARG A 251 -3.77 2.52 0.75
C ARG A 251 -3.15 3.92 0.74
N ILE A 252 -3.20 4.63 1.86
CA ILE A 252 -2.60 5.98 1.94
C ILE A 252 -1.10 5.88 1.70
N ILE A 253 -0.41 4.97 2.37
CA ILE A 253 1.03 4.81 2.25
C ILE A 253 1.42 4.36 0.83
N ALA A 254 0.68 3.43 0.23
CA ALA A 254 0.90 3.01 -1.16
C ALA A 254 0.74 4.17 -2.16
N ARG A 255 -0.22 5.08 -1.94
CA ARG A 255 -0.40 6.28 -2.78
C ARG A 255 0.73 7.31 -2.64
N HIS A 256 1.52 7.22 -1.59
CA HIS A 256 2.74 8.02 -1.36
C HIS A 256 4.02 7.30 -1.78
N ASP A 257 3.90 6.23 -2.61
CA ASP A 257 5.03 5.39 -3.02
C ASP A 257 5.82 4.82 -1.84
N GLY A 258 5.15 4.72 -0.69
CA GLY A 258 5.66 4.18 0.55
C GLY A 258 5.35 2.70 0.73
N LYS A 259 5.82 2.16 1.85
CA LYS A 259 5.60 0.76 2.24
C LYS A 259 5.17 0.68 3.69
N LEU A 260 4.15 -0.14 3.97
CA LEU A 260 3.77 -0.55 5.32
C LEU A 260 4.26 -1.98 5.56
N ASP A 261 5.03 -2.20 6.61
CA ASP A 261 5.41 -3.52 7.11
C ASP A 261 4.86 -3.74 8.52
N LEU A 262 4.44 -4.97 8.82
CA LEU A 262 3.89 -5.33 10.12
C LEU A 262 4.60 -6.55 10.66
N ARG A 263 5.13 -6.41 11.87
CA ARG A 263 5.69 -7.52 12.63
C ARG A 263 4.95 -7.64 13.94
N SER A 264 4.44 -8.81 14.24
CA SER A 264 3.67 -9.01 15.46
C SER A 264 3.88 -10.42 16.02
N ARG A 265 3.76 -10.51 17.34
CA ARG A 265 3.76 -11.78 18.07
C ARG A 265 2.65 -11.76 19.10
N PRO A 266 1.80 -12.79 19.17
CA PRO A 266 0.74 -12.89 20.17
C PRO A 266 1.31 -12.74 21.59
N GLY A 267 0.70 -11.82 22.38
CA GLY A 267 1.08 -11.53 23.76
C GLY A 267 2.36 -10.70 23.93
N LEU A 268 3.06 -10.32 22.85
CA LEU A 268 4.26 -9.48 22.90
C LEU A 268 4.07 -8.12 22.27
N GLY A 269 3.05 -7.94 21.42
CA GLY A 269 2.74 -6.67 20.77
C GLY A 269 2.98 -6.66 19.27
N THR A 270 2.94 -5.44 18.70
CA THR A 270 3.05 -5.20 17.27
C THR A 270 4.02 -4.05 16.99
N ILE A 271 4.74 -4.16 15.87
CA ILE A 271 5.55 -3.10 15.28
C ILE A 271 4.98 -2.85 13.87
N ALA A 272 4.42 -1.66 13.68
CA ALA A 272 4.01 -1.16 12.38
C ALA A 272 5.09 -0.20 11.86
N THR A 273 5.71 -0.54 10.74
CA THR A 273 6.79 0.23 10.12
C THR A 273 6.29 0.85 8.83
N VAL A 274 6.35 2.17 8.72
CA VAL A 274 6.05 2.93 7.50
C VAL A 274 7.36 3.46 6.92
N GLU A 275 7.60 3.18 5.65
CA GLU A 275 8.71 3.72 4.88
C GLU A 275 8.19 4.69 3.82
N LEU A 276 8.72 5.93 3.82
CA LEU A 276 8.40 6.97 2.83
C LEU A 276 9.68 7.45 2.17
N SER A 277 9.61 7.76 0.87
CA SER A 277 10.71 8.41 0.18
C SER A 277 10.80 9.88 0.59
N HIS A 278 11.99 10.37 0.89
CA HIS A 278 12.18 11.79 1.15
C HIS A 278 12.72 12.50 -0.10
N THR A 279 12.41 13.78 -0.22
CA THR A 279 13.06 14.63 -1.22
C THR A 279 14.47 14.94 -0.73
N PRO A 280 15.53 14.57 -1.48
CA PRO A 280 16.88 14.93 -1.06
C PRO A 280 16.97 16.48 -0.95
N PRO A 281 17.69 17.01 0.06
CA PRO A 281 17.89 18.43 0.16
C PRO A 281 18.49 18.93 -1.17
N GLN A 282 17.87 19.95 -1.76
CA GLN A 282 18.44 20.59 -2.94
C GLN A 282 19.84 21.11 -2.52
N PRO A 283 20.88 20.85 -3.32
CA PRO A 283 22.18 21.41 -3.04
C PRO A 283 22.02 22.94 -2.91
N VAL A 284 22.39 23.48 -1.76
CA VAL A 284 22.38 24.93 -1.56
C VAL A 284 23.32 25.52 -2.62
N ASP A 285 22.75 26.27 -3.55
CA ASP A 285 23.54 26.98 -4.54
C ASP A 285 24.34 28.10 -3.82
N LEU A 286 25.58 27.77 -3.48
CA LEU A 286 26.49 28.67 -2.82
C LEU A 286 26.96 29.83 -3.75
N SER A 287 26.42 29.88 -5.00
CA SER A 287 26.81 30.94 -5.97
C SER A 287 26.23 32.32 -5.63
N ASP A 288 25.26 32.41 -4.73
CA ASP A 288 24.59 33.69 -4.37
C ASP A 288 25.17 34.36 -3.09
N THR A 289 26.20 33.78 -2.49
CA THR A 289 26.97 34.47 -1.43
C THR A 289 28.01 35.43 -2.04
N ARG A 290 27.58 36.44 -2.81
CA ARG A 290 28.42 37.61 -3.08
C ARG A 290 28.50 38.46 -1.81
N PRO A 291 29.69 38.69 -1.26
CA PRO A 291 29.80 39.62 -0.15
C PRO A 291 29.34 41.01 -0.61
N SER A 292 28.36 41.57 0.09
CA SER A 292 27.94 42.95 -0.08
C SER A 292 29.15 43.85 0.08
N ARG A 293 29.56 44.55 -1.01
CA ARG A 293 30.61 45.58 -0.94
C ARG A 293 30.17 46.67 0.06
N PRO A 294 31.04 47.10 0.97
CA PRO A 294 30.77 48.24 1.80
C PRO A 294 30.61 49.48 0.91
N ARG A 295 29.53 50.22 1.16
CA ARG A 295 29.36 51.58 0.56
C ARG A 295 30.33 52.50 1.25
N GLU A 296 31.25 53.11 0.48
CA GLU A 296 32.00 54.30 0.84
C GLU A 296 31.08 55.51 0.84
#